data_73c160fd69102bee97e327d7f6ddca38
#
_entry.id   73c160fd69102bee97e327d7f6ddca38
#
_cell.length_a   1.000
_cell.length_b   1.000
_cell.length_c   1.000
_cell.angle_alpha   90.00
_cell.angle_beta   90.00
_cell.angle_gamma   90.00
#
_symmetry.space_group_name_H-M   'P 1'
#
loop_
_entity.id
_entity.type
_entity.pdbx_description
1 polymer ?
#
loop_
_entity_poly.entity_id
_entity_poly.type
_entity_poly.pdbx_seq_one_letter_code
_entity_poly.pdbx_strand_id
1 'polypeptide(L)'
;MRRLHIVGCPRSGTTLCMELVSTCFANSGCCEHEVSIFEPVNAAGGPYITKQPNDIKQLRHIFHRDQGLYVIYVGRDPRAVITSQHRARPGQYFCNYRVWQECDSAARAYVGHDRFLSLRYEDLVTAPDIVQERISSHFPALRQLHSFSEYHRFAQPSPGSLQAMNGLREVNRESLDRWRQHLPRIAEQYRRHPTLADDLVRLDYEPDKGWLTCLEGIAGTVYPCRYPERREHFKEWEKALRSYLKSRRYLRSLAD
;
A
#
# COMPACT_ATOMS: atom_id res chain seq x y z
N MET A 1 -13.56 15.62 6.20
CA MET A 1 -12.26 14.96 5.88
C MET A 1 -11.15 15.99 6.00
N ARG A 2 -10.22 15.81 6.95
CA ARG A 2 -9.04 16.68 7.08
C ARG A 2 -7.85 16.08 6.35
N ARG A 3 -7.69 14.76 6.45
CA ARG A 3 -6.56 14.00 5.87
C ARG A 3 -7.06 12.75 5.18
N LEU A 4 -6.59 12.50 3.96
CA LEU A 4 -6.68 11.22 3.30
C LEU A 4 -5.29 10.57 3.28
N HIS A 5 -5.14 9.46 4.00
CA HIS A 5 -3.86 8.77 4.15
C HIS A 5 -3.85 7.46 3.40
N ILE A 6 -2.88 7.28 2.51
CA ILE A 6 -2.77 6.09 1.66
C ILE A 6 -1.76 5.13 2.28
N VAL A 7 -2.21 3.91 2.54
CA VAL A 7 -1.44 2.85 3.20
C VAL A 7 -1.47 1.54 2.40
N GLY A 8 -0.65 0.58 2.78
CA GLY A 8 -0.59 -0.74 2.16
C GLY A 8 0.65 -1.51 2.59
N CYS A 9 0.92 -2.63 1.96
CA CYS A 9 2.26 -3.20 2.06
C CYS A 9 3.24 -2.36 1.22
N PRO A 10 4.49 -2.13 1.64
CA PRO A 10 5.49 -1.57 0.72
C PRO A 10 5.51 -2.36 -0.59
N ARG A 11 5.57 -1.67 -1.73
CA ARG A 11 5.50 -2.25 -3.09
C ARG A 11 4.11 -2.65 -3.57
N SER A 12 3.04 -2.31 -2.85
CA SER A 12 1.66 -2.54 -3.30
C SER A 12 1.10 -1.48 -4.25
N GLY A 13 1.88 -0.44 -4.63
CA GLY A 13 1.41 0.59 -5.57
C GLY A 13 0.84 1.85 -4.89
N THR A 14 1.08 2.04 -3.61
CA THR A 14 0.62 3.22 -2.84
C THR A 14 1.07 4.56 -3.42
N THR A 15 2.24 4.61 -4.09
CA THR A 15 2.71 5.84 -4.75
C THR A 15 1.85 6.18 -5.96
N LEU A 16 1.54 5.20 -6.83
CA LEU A 16 0.63 5.42 -7.95
C LEU A 16 -0.74 5.88 -7.47
N CYS A 17 -1.29 5.22 -6.45
CA CYS A 17 -2.58 5.62 -5.86
C CYS A 17 -2.54 7.06 -5.33
N MET A 18 -1.45 7.46 -4.66
CA MET A 18 -1.29 8.84 -4.17
C MET A 18 -1.28 9.85 -5.32
N GLU A 19 -0.51 9.59 -6.36
CA GLU A 19 -0.42 10.48 -7.52
C GLU A 19 -1.75 10.61 -8.27
N LEU A 20 -2.48 9.50 -8.44
CA LEU A 20 -3.82 9.51 -9.02
C LEU A 20 -4.80 10.34 -8.19
N VAL A 21 -4.83 10.11 -6.88
CA VAL A 21 -5.74 10.81 -5.97
C VAL A 21 -5.39 12.29 -5.87
N SER A 22 -4.12 12.64 -5.69
CA SER A 22 -3.69 14.03 -5.55
C SER A 22 -3.83 14.85 -6.83
N THR A 23 -3.72 14.22 -7.99
CA THR A 23 -3.89 14.89 -9.29
C THR A 23 -5.36 15.03 -9.67
N CYS A 24 -6.16 13.98 -9.44
CA CYS A 24 -7.49 13.88 -10.03
C CYS A 24 -8.62 14.27 -9.07
N PHE A 25 -8.33 14.56 -7.80
CA PHE A 25 -9.30 15.09 -6.84
C PHE A 25 -8.85 16.42 -6.25
N ALA A 26 -9.81 17.32 -5.98
CA ALA A 26 -9.55 18.56 -5.28
C ALA A 26 -9.02 18.28 -3.87
N ASN A 27 -7.91 18.92 -3.52
CA ASN A 27 -7.24 18.76 -2.24
C ASN A 27 -6.52 20.06 -1.84
N SER A 28 -6.11 20.18 -0.58
CA SER A 28 -5.34 21.32 -0.08
C SER A 28 -3.82 21.15 -0.25
N GLY A 29 -3.39 20.01 -0.75
CA GLY A 29 -1.99 19.65 -0.99
C GLY A 29 -1.72 18.19 -0.75
N CYS A 30 -0.54 17.74 -1.14
CA CYS A 30 -0.07 16.38 -0.92
C CYS A 30 1.37 16.36 -0.40
N CYS A 31 1.75 15.25 0.26
CA CYS A 31 3.14 15.06 0.65
C CYS A 31 4.01 14.74 -0.57
N GLU A 32 5.27 15.17 -0.54
CA GLU A 32 6.20 14.93 -1.65
C GLU A 32 6.44 13.44 -1.94
N HIS A 33 6.55 12.61 -0.89
CA HIS A 33 6.75 11.17 -1.07
C HIS A 33 6.13 10.34 0.05
N GLU A 34 6.72 10.34 1.24
CA GLU A 34 6.24 9.58 2.42
C GLU A 34 6.24 10.46 3.67
N VAL A 35 5.10 10.51 4.33
CA VAL A 35 4.91 11.26 5.59
C VAL A 35 4.18 10.37 6.58
N SER A 36 4.71 10.28 7.79
CA SER A 36 4.09 9.48 8.85
C SER A 36 2.68 9.95 9.17
N ILE A 37 1.81 9.01 9.47
CA ILE A 37 0.45 9.28 9.92
C ILE A 37 0.40 10.14 11.20
N PHE A 38 1.48 10.15 11.97
CA PHE A 38 1.60 10.95 13.20
C PHE A 38 2.10 12.38 12.98
N GLU A 39 2.46 12.76 11.75
CA GLU A 39 2.83 14.14 11.45
C GLU A 39 1.58 14.99 11.23
N PRO A 40 1.46 16.16 11.89
CA PRO A 40 0.36 17.10 11.64
C PRO A 40 0.34 17.54 10.18
N VAL A 41 -0.87 17.80 9.66
CA VAL A 41 -1.05 18.33 8.31
C VAL A 41 -1.88 19.62 8.38
N ASN A 42 -1.54 20.59 7.52
CA ASN A 42 -2.39 21.75 7.32
C ASN A 42 -3.40 21.46 6.20
N ALA A 43 -4.66 21.38 6.55
CA ALA A 43 -5.76 21.03 5.66
C ALA A 43 -6.72 22.22 5.42
N ALA A 44 -6.21 23.44 5.41
CA ALA A 44 -7.02 24.60 5.08
C ALA A 44 -7.51 24.53 3.63
N GLY A 45 -8.83 24.49 3.44
CA GLY A 45 -9.44 24.48 2.11
C GLY A 45 -9.69 23.11 1.48
N GLY A 46 -9.45 22.00 2.19
CA GLY A 46 -9.75 20.65 1.69
C GLY A 46 -8.92 19.54 2.34
N PRO A 47 -9.10 18.28 1.92
CA PRO A 47 -8.30 17.18 2.44
C PRO A 47 -6.83 17.32 2.03
N TYR A 48 -5.90 17.03 2.95
CA TYR A 48 -4.48 16.91 2.64
C TYR A 48 -4.15 15.43 2.37
N ILE A 49 -3.52 15.16 1.22
CA ILE A 49 -3.20 13.78 0.80
C ILE A 49 -1.83 13.38 1.32
N THR A 50 -1.74 12.26 2.01
CA THR A 50 -0.47 11.73 2.53
C THR A 50 -0.35 10.23 2.27
N LYS A 51 0.88 9.74 2.27
CA LYS A 51 1.16 8.32 2.06
C LYS A 51 2.31 7.85 2.95
N GLN A 52 2.10 6.71 3.60
CA GLN A 52 3.17 5.91 4.19
C GLN A 52 2.70 4.45 4.26
N PRO A 53 3.25 3.54 3.42
CA PRO A 53 2.72 2.19 3.30
C PRO A 53 2.57 1.46 4.63
N ASN A 54 3.63 1.41 5.43
CA ASN A 54 3.65 0.69 6.70
C ASN A 54 2.73 1.27 7.79
N ASP A 55 2.15 2.46 7.59
CA ASP A 55 1.29 3.09 8.59
C ASP A 55 -0.06 2.40 8.75
N ILE A 56 -0.39 1.46 7.87
CA ILE A 56 -1.50 0.53 8.11
C ILE A 56 -1.42 -0.13 9.50
N LYS A 57 -0.21 -0.45 9.97
CA LYS A 57 0.01 -1.05 11.30
C LYS A 57 -0.12 -0.03 12.44
N GLN A 58 -0.11 1.27 12.13
CA GLN A 58 -0.23 2.35 13.11
C GLN A 58 -1.67 2.81 13.33
N LEU A 59 -2.59 2.48 12.43
CA LEU A 59 -4.00 2.87 12.50
C LEU A 59 -4.65 2.52 13.84
N ARG A 60 -4.29 1.38 14.43
CA ARG A 60 -4.81 0.90 15.73
C ARG A 60 -4.66 1.92 16.86
N HIS A 61 -3.71 2.85 16.74
CA HIS A 61 -3.43 3.84 17.79
C HIS A 61 -4.27 5.10 17.66
N ILE A 62 -4.75 5.45 16.44
CA ILE A 62 -5.34 6.75 16.18
C ILE A 62 -6.65 6.73 15.40
N PHE A 63 -6.94 5.69 14.60
CA PHE A 63 -8.03 5.71 13.63
C PHE A 63 -9.41 6.02 14.24
N HIS A 64 -9.73 5.43 15.38
CA HIS A 64 -11.00 5.66 16.06
C HIS A 64 -11.05 7.00 16.81
N ARG A 65 -9.90 7.61 17.11
CA ARG A 65 -9.82 8.86 17.87
C ARG A 65 -9.73 10.08 16.95
N ASP A 66 -9.06 9.96 15.81
CA ASP A 66 -8.97 11.01 14.80
C ASP A 66 -10.11 10.87 13.79
N GLN A 67 -11.19 11.60 14.03
CA GLN A 67 -12.38 11.59 13.16
C GLN A 67 -12.13 12.30 11.81
N GLY A 68 -11.09 13.11 11.70
CA GLY A 68 -10.68 13.78 10.46
C GLY A 68 -9.83 12.92 9.55
N LEU A 69 -9.37 11.74 10.01
CA LEU A 69 -8.54 10.80 9.27
C LEU A 69 -9.38 9.82 8.44
N TYR A 70 -9.13 9.82 7.14
CA TYR A 70 -9.68 8.88 6.16
C TYR A 70 -8.54 8.09 5.53
N VAL A 71 -8.78 6.85 5.15
CA VAL A 71 -7.72 5.93 4.73
C VAL A 71 -8.10 5.19 3.46
N ILE A 72 -7.17 5.14 2.50
CA ILE A 72 -7.19 4.18 1.40
C ILE A 72 -6.11 3.13 1.66
N TYR A 73 -6.50 1.88 1.73
CA TYR A 73 -5.59 0.74 1.74
C TYR A 73 -5.44 0.17 0.34
N VAL A 74 -4.21 0.09 -0.15
CA VAL A 74 -3.89 -0.54 -1.43
C VAL A 74 -3.37 -1.94 -1.18
N GLY A 75 -4.23 -2.94 -1.40
CA GLY A 75 -3.85 -4.35 -1.47
C GLY A 75 -3.24 -4.70 -2.82
N ARG A 76 -2.42 -5.75 -2.85
CA ARG A 76 -1.80 -6.27 -4.08
C ARG A 76 -1.50 -7.75 -3.92
N ASP A 77 -1.51 -8.48 -5.05
CA ASP A 77 -1.08 -9.88 -5.11
C ASP A 77 0.23 -10.08 -4.32
N PRO A 78 0.23 -10.93 -3.29
CA PRO A 78 1.44 -11.19 -2.50
C PRO A 78 2.62 -11.65 -3.36
N ARG A 79 2.40 -12.39 -4.45
CA ARG A 79 3.46 -12.83 -5.37
C ARG A 79 4.15 -11.63 -6.02
N ALA A 80 3.39 -10.63 -6.46
CA ALA A 80 3.93 -9.41 -7.06
C ALA A 80 4.68 -8.55 -6.02
N VAL A 81 4.23 -8.54 -4.76
CA VAL A 81 4.90 -7.80 -3.67
C VAL A 81 6.22 -8.46 -3.29
N ILE A 82 6.24 -9.79 -3.03
CA ILE A 82 7.44 -10.50 -2.57
C ILE A 82 8.53 -10.64 -3.64
N THR A 83 8.16 -10.49 -4.91
CA THR A 83 9.10 -10.51 -6.05
C THR A 83 9.52 -9.11 -6.51
N SER A 84 9.02 -8.05 -5.86
CA SER A 84 9.48 -6.69 -6.15
C SER A 84 10.89 -6.44 -5.65
N GLN A 85 11.81 -6.18 -6.57
CA GLN A 85 13.22 -5.95 -6.25
C GLN A 85 13.47 -4.56 -5.66
N HIS A 86 14.54 -4.45 -4.86
CA HIS A 86 15.02 -3.20 -4.31
C HIS A 86 15.82 -2.45 -5.39
N ARG A 87 15.36 -1.27 -5.81
CA ARG A 87 15.97 -0.53 -6.94
C ARG A 87 17.44 -0.20 -6.75
N ALA A 88 17.79 0.26 -5.54
CA ALA A 88 19.18 0.66 -5.24
C ALA A 88 20.09 -0.52 -4.86
N ARG A 89 19.56 -1.76 -4.85
CA ARG A 89 20.30 -2.96 -4.47
C ARG A 89 19.89 -4.13 -5.37
N PRO A 90 20.48 -4.26 -6.55
CA PRO A 90 20.20 -5.37 -7.46
C PRO A 90 20.35 -6.73 -6.77
N GLY A 91 19.47 -7.66 -7.08
CA GLY A 91 19.45 -8.99 -6.46
C GLY A 91 18.83 -9.06 -5.05
N GLN A 92 18.46 -7.92 -4.43
CA GLN A 92 17.75 -7.89 -3.17
C GLN A 92 16.25 -7.64 -3.40
N TYR A 93 15.38 -8.46 -2.82
CA TYR A 93 13.95 -8.21 -2.78
C TYR A 93 13.58 -7.21 -1.68
N PHE A 94 12.49 -6.46 -1.93
CA PHE A 94 12.08 -5.42 -0.98
C PHE A 94 11.29 -5.99 0.19
N CYS A 95 10.29 -6.83 -0.09
CA CYS A 95 9.42 -7.45 0.91
C CYS A 95 9.50 -8.97 0.87
N ASN A 96 9.11 -9.60 1.97
CA ASN A 96 8.79 -11.01 2.09
C ASN A 96 7.30 -11.20 2.42
N TYR A 97 6.82 -12.43 2.37
CA TYR A 97 5.42 -12.74 2.63
C TYR A 97 4.97 -12.38 4.05
N ARG A 98 5.83 -12.55 5.05
CA ARG A 98 5.52 -12.15 6.44
C ARG A 98 5.11 -10.66 6.53
N VAL A 99 5.86 -9.77 5.89
CA VAL A 99 5.56 -8.32 5.90
C VAL A 99 4.24 -8.04 5.20
N TRP A 100 3.99 -8.71 4.08
CA TRP A 100 2.72 -8.60 3.36
C TRP A 100 1.55 -9.05 4.24
N GLN A 101 1.65 -10.22 4.87
CA GLN A 101 0.63 -10.80 5.74
C GLN A 101 0.33 -9.90 6.96
N GLU A 102 1.36 -9.27 7.54
CA GLU A 102 1.19 -8.31 8.63
C GLU A 102 0.37 -7.08 8.20
N CYS A 103 0.60 -6.59 6.98
CA CYS A 103 -0.14 -5.44 6.44
C CYS A 103 -1.59 -5.82 6.11
N ASP A 104 -1.81 -6.97 5.47
CA ASP A 104 -3.14 -7.49 5.18
C ASP A 104 -3.95 -7.73 6.46
N SER A 105 -3.35 -8.40 7.44
CA SER A 105 -3.98 -8.65 8.74
C SER A 105 -4.37 -7.36 9.47
N ALA A 106 -3.51 -6.33 9.39
CA ALA A 106 -3.80 -5.04 9.99
C ALA A 106 -4.95 -4.33 9.28
N ALA A 107 -5.06 -4.46 7.95
CA ALA A 107 -6.12 -3.83 7.17
C ALA A 107 -7.49 -4.44 7.42
N ARG A 108 -7.56 -5.76 7.62
CA ARG A 108 -8.83 -6.49 7.84
C ARG A 108 -9.66 -5.95 9.00
N ALA A 109 -9.02 -5.40 10.03
CA ALA A 109 -9.71 -4.80 11.17
C ALA A 109 -10.56 -3.56 10.83
N TYR A 110 -10.37 -2.97 9.64
CA TYR A 110 -11.03 -1.73 9.23
C TYR A 110 -11.95 -1.89 8.01
N VAL A 111 -11.98 -3.06 7.41
CA VAL A 111 -12.86 -3.34 6.26
C VAL A 111 -14.32 -3.13 6.66
N GLY A 112 -15.06 -2.38 5.84
CA GLY A 112 -16.45 -2.02 6.09
C GLY A 112 -16.64 -0.73 6.91
N HIS A 113 -15.56 -0.06 7.34
CA HIS A 113 -15.69 1.21 8.05
C HIS A 113 -15.77 2.39 7.06
N ASP A 114 -16.71 3.32 7.26
CA ASP A 114 -16.99 4.45 6.34
C ASP A 114 -15.78 5.35 6.03
N ARG A 115 -14.78 5.39 6.88
CA ARG A 115 -13.56 6.15 6.68
C ARG A 115 -12.38 5.31 6.17
N PHE A 116 -12.63 4.05 5.79
CA PHE A 116 -11.60 3.13 5.30
C PHE A 116 -12.05 2.45 4.01
N LEU A 117 -11.32 2.69 2.94
CA LEU A 117 -11.57 2.06 1.64
C LEU A 117 -10.42 1.12 1.28
N SER A 118 -10.73 -0.15 1.02
CA SER A 118 -9.77 -1.11 0.50
C SER A 118 -9.86 -1.16 -1.03
N LEU A 119 -8.73 -1.01 -1.71
CA LEU A 119 -8.59 -1.09 -3.17
C LEU A 119 -7.58 -2.16 -3.53
N ARG A 120 -7.78 -2.82 -4.68
CA ARG A 120 -6.77 -3.70 -5.28
C ARG A 120 -5.92 -2.90 -6.26
N TYR A 121 -4.61 -3.10 -6.21
CA TYR A 121 -3.70 -2.50 -7.19
C TYR A 121 -4.02 -2.95 -8.61
N GLU A 122 -4.42 -4.19 -8.75
CA GLU A 122 -4.79 -4.81 -10.03
C GLU A 122 -5.96 -4.04 -10.67
N ASP A 123 -7.01 -3.73 -9.89
CA ASP A 123 -8.15 -2.94 -10.37
C ASP A 123 -7.70 -1.52 -10.75
N LEU A 124 -6.83 -0.91 -9.94
CA LEU A 124 -6.31 0.44 -10.18
C LEU A 124 -5.59 0.56 -11.53
N VAL A 125 -4.94 -0.51 -12.00
CA VAL A 125 -4.22 -0.50 -13.27
C VAL A 125 -5.00 -1.10 -14.43
N THR A 126 -6.09 -1.81 -14.18
CA THR A 126 -6.92 -2.42 -15.22
C THR A 126 -8.17 -1.61 -15.55
N ALA A 127 -8.73 -0.92 -14.56
CA ALA A 127 -9.96 -0.13 -14.67
C ALA A 127 -9.87 1.14 -13.79
N PRO A 128 -8.90 2.05 -14.07
CA PRO A 128 -8.60 3.18 -13.20
C PRO A 128 -9.80 4.08 -12.93
N ASP A 129 -10.63 4.37 -13.94
CA ASP A 129 -11.78 5.26 -13.78
C ASP A 129 -12.92 4.61 -12.96
N ILE A 130 -13.10 3.29 -13.05
CA ILE A 130 -14.03 2.55 -12.17
C ILE A 130 -13.56 2.64 -10.71
N VAL A 131 -12.27 2.52 -10.47
CA VAL A 131 -11.70 2.70 -9.12
C VAL A 131 -11.89 4.14 -8.64
N GLN A 132 -11.77 5.13 -9.52
CA GLN A 132 -12.04 6.54 -9.20
C GLN A 132 -13.49 6.76 -8.79
N GLU A 133 -14.46 6.20 -9.52
CA GLU A 133 -15.89 6.25 -9.17
C GLU A 133 -16.15 5.60 -7.80
N ARG A 134 -15.49 4.48 -7.51
CA ARG A 134 -15.58 3.81 -6.21
C ARG A 134 -15.02 4.68 -5.08
N ILE A 135 -13.93 5.41 -5.31
CA ILE A 135 -13.37 6.38 -4.34
C ILE A 135 -14.37 7.52 -4.13
N SER A 136 -14.93 8.10 -5.20
CA SER A 136 -15.90 9.19 -5.14
C SER A 136 -17.17 8.80 -4.38
N SER A 137 -17.68 7.60 -4.63
CA SER A 137 -18.88 7.08 -3.98
C SER A 137 -18.65 6.81 -2.49
N HIS A 138 -17.46 6.30 -2.13
CA HIS A 138 -17.12 6.02 -0.73
C HIS A 138 -16.75 7.27 0.06
N PHE A 139 -16.12 8.25 -0.59
CA PHE A 139 -15.72 9.53 -0.01
C PHE A 139 -16.35 10.72 -0.75
N PRO A 140 -17.66 10.99 -0.57
CA PRO A 140 -18.38 12.03 -1.32
C PRO A 140 -17.81 13.46 -1.14
N ALA A 141 -16.99 13.67 -0.13
CA ALA A 141 -16.30 14.95 0.08
C ALA A 141 -15.15 15.20 -0.92
N LEU A 142 -14.74 14.20 -1.70
CA LEU A 142 -13.72 14.34 -2.73
C LEU A 142 -14.36 14.79 -4.05
N ARG A 143 -14.08 16.03 -4.46
CA ARG A 143 -14.55 16.56 -5.76
C ARG A 143 -13.57 16.17 -6.86
N GLN A 144 -14.05 15.43 -7.84
CA GLN A 144 -13.27 15.03 -9.02
C GLN A 144 -12.87 16.24 -9.88
N LEU A 145 -11.65 16.23 -10.38
CA LEU A 145 -11.07 17.24 -11.30
C LEU A 145 -10.77 16.64 -12.68
N HIS A 146 -10.12 15.48 -12.71
CA HIS A 146 -9.66 14.78 -13.91
C HIS A 146 -9.96 13.29 -13.80
N SER A 147 -9.93 12.55 -14.93
CA SER A 147 -10.00 11.08 -14.93
C SER A 147 -8.69 10.46 -14.51
N PHE A 148 -8.74 9.31 -13.84
CA PHE A 148 -7.53 8.54 -13.51
C PHE A 148 -6.80 8.04 -14.76
N SER A 149 -7.52 7.71 -15.83
CA SER A 149 -6.92 7.30 -17.11
C SER A 149 -6.07 8.41 -17.74
N GLU A 150 -6.42 9.69 -17.50
CA GLU A 150 -5.72 10.84 -18.06
C GLU A 150 -4.75 11.52 -17.09
N TYR A 151 -4.54 10.98 -15.86
CA TYR A 151 -3.76 11.62 -14.81
C TYR A 151 -2.37 12.06 -15.26
N HIS A 152 -1.73 11.29 -16.15
CA HIS A 152 -0.39 11.55 -16.65
C HIS A 152 -0.25 12.87 -17.40
N ARG A 153 -1.37 13.45 -17.88
CA ARG A 153 -1.41 14.76 -18.56
C ARG A 153 -1.38 15.92 -17.59
N PHE A 154 -1.77 15.70 -16.34
CA PHE A 154 -1.95 16.76 -15.33
C PHE A 154 -1.02 16.60 -14.14
N ALA A 155 -0.49 15.40 -13.91
CA ALA A 155 0.33 15.10 -12.75
C ALA A 155 1.69 15.80 -12.79
N GLN A 156 2.12 16.27 -11.63
CA GLN A 156 3.45 16.85 -11.39
C GLN A 156 4.11 16.13 -10.21
N PRO A 157 4.50 14.86 -10.38
CA PRO A 157 5.04 14.06 -9.30
C PRO A 157 6.38 14.59 -8.80
N SER A 158 6.62 14.48 -7.50
CA SER A 158 7.93 14.77 -6.92
C SER A 158 9.03 13.86 -7.47
N PRO A 159 10.32 14.22 -7.39
CA PRO A 159 11.41 13.35 -7.79
C PRO A 159 11.37 11.98 -7.12
N GLY A 160 10.97 11.91 -5.84
CA GLY A 160 10.79 10.65 -5.11
C GLY A 160 9.67 9.78 -5.69
N SER A 161 8.56 10.39 -6.05
CA SER A 161 7.43 9.69 -6.69
C SER A 161 7.79 9.22 -8.10
N LEU A 162 8.43 10.07 -8.91
CA LEU A 162 8.94 9.68 -10.24
C LEU A 162 9.87 8.48 -10.15
N GLN A 163 10.82 8.50 -9.23
CA GLN A 163 11.70 7.36 -8.98
C GLN A 163 10.91 6.12 -8.55
N ALA A 164 9.94 6.26 -7.65
CA ALA A 164 9.14 5.12 -7.16
C ALA A 164 8.25 4.50 -8.23
N MET A 165 7.73 5.28 -9.18
CA MET A 165 6.87 4.82 -10.28
C MET A 165 7.63 4.42 -11.55
N ASN A 166 8.92 4.73 -11.65
CA ASN A 166 9.72 4.56 -12.85
C ASN A 166 9.31 5.51 -13.98
N GLY A 167 9.14 6.78 -13.63
CA GLY A 167 8.68 7.84 -14.52
C GLY A 167 7.17 8.05 -14.51
N LEU A 168 6.75 9.17 -15.10
CA LEU A 168 5.34 9.49 -15.34
C LEU A 168 4.93 8.87 -16.68
N ARG A 169 3.83 8.15 -16.70
CA ARG A 169 3.24 7.52 -17.88
C ARG A 169 1.78 7.19 -17.64
N GLU A 170 1.09 6.80 -18.67
CA GLU A 170 -0.25 6.21 -18.55
C GLU A 170 -0.26 5.01 -17.60
N VAL A 171 -1.39 4.84 -16.92
CA VAL A 171 -1.63 3.64 -16.11
C VAL A 171 -1.64 2.42 -17.02
N ASN A 172 -0.83 1.41 -16.69
CA ASN A 172 -0.73 0.20 -17.50
C ASN A 172 -0.61 -1.08 -16.65
N ARG A 173 -0.84 -2.22 -17.30
CA ARG A 173 -0.92 -3.55 -16.69
C ARG A 173 0.41 -4.30 -16.64
N GLU A 174 1.50 -3.74 -17.14
CA GLU A 174 2.80 -4.42 -17.32
C GLU A 174 3.36 -5.08 -16.06
N SER A 175 2.96 -4.61 -14.88
CA SER A 175 3.49 -5.11 -13.61
C SER A 175 2.74 -6.31 -13.04
N LEU A 176 1.60 -6.70 -13.62
CA LEU A 176 0.71 -7.71 -13.04
C LEU A 176 1.34 -9.10 -13.02
N ASP A 177 1.96 -9.52 -14.13
CA ASP A 177 2.50 -10.88 -14.29
C ASP A 177 4.02 -10.97 -14.11
N ARG A 178 4.70 -9.89 -13.76
CA ARG A 178 6.16 -9.90 -13.58
C ARG A 178 6.64 -10.91 -12.54
N TRP A 179 5.84 -11.27 -11.58
CA TRP A 179 6.15 -12.27 -10.58
C TRP A 179 6.48 -13.65 -11.19
N ARG A 180 5.94 -13.99 -12.37
CA ARG A 180 6.19 -15.24 -13.08
C ARG A 180 7.67 -15.43 -13.45
N GLN A 181 8.44 -14.34 -13.53
CA GLN A 181 9.89 -14.36 -13.79
C GLN A 181 10.71 -14.71 -12.53
N HIS A 182 10.05 -14.88 -11.37
CA HIS A 182 10.69 -15.06 -10.08
C HIS A 182 10.19 -16.31 -9.34
N LEU A 183 9.82 -17.38 -10.06
CA LEU A 183 9.27 -18.61 -9.48
C LEU A 183 10.16 -19.22 -8.39
N PRO A 184 11.52 -19.26 -8.49
CA PRO A 184 12.36 -19.77 -7.41
C PRO A 184 12.21 -18.99 -6.10
N ARG A 185 11.98 -17.67 -6.16
CA ARG A 185 11.68 -16.85 -4.98
C ARG A 185 10.31 -17.19 -4.39
N ILE A 186 9.30 -17.38 -5.24
CA ILE A 186 7.95 -17.72 -4.80
C ILE A 186 7.92 -19.12 -4.17
N ALA A 187 8.59 -20.10 -4.78
CA ALA A 187 8.69 -21.46 -4.25
C ALA A 187 9.34 -21.47 -2.85
N GLU A 188 10.38 -20.68 -2.64
CA GLU A 188 11.03 -20.53 -1.34
C GLU A 188 10.10 -19.90 -0.30
N GLN A 189 9.39 -18.83 -0.66
CA GLN A 189 8.45 -18.15 0.24
C GLN A 189 7.23 -19.03 0.56
N TYR A 190 6.70 -19.75 -0.41
CA TYR A 190 5.62 -20.73 -0.19
C TYR A 190 6.06 -21.86 0.73
N ARG A 191 7.26 -22.42 0.54
CA ARG A 191 7.80 -23.46 1.43
C ARG A 191 7.90 -23.00 2.89
N ARG A 192 8.24 -21.71 3.12
CA ARG A 192 8.28 -21.12 4.47
C ARG A 192 6.91 -20.80 5.02
N HIS A 193 6.00 -20.40 4.15
CA HIS A 193 4.70 -19.84 4.48
C HIS A 193 3.61 -20.47 3.59
N PRO A 194 3.18 -21.71 3.86
CA PRO A 194 2.17 -22.39 3.03
C PRO A 194 0.82 -21.65 2.96
N THR A 195 0.51 -20.82 3.94
CA THR A 195 -0.69 -19.96 3.97
C THR A 195 -0.74 -18.94 2.82
N LEU A 196 0.36 -18.75 2.09
CA LEU A 196 0.36 -17.94 0.86
C LEU A 196 -0.69 -18.41 -0.15
N ALA A 197 -0.87 -19.73 -0.28
CA ALA A 197 -1.86 -20.30 -1.19
C ALA A 197 -3.30 -20.00 -0.71
N ASP A 198 -3.53 -20.10 0.58
CA ASP A 198 -4.85 -19.81 1.15
C ASP A 198 -5.21 -18.32 1.02
N ASP A 199 -4.24 -17.42 1.22
CA ASP A 199 -4.44 -15.99 1.08
C ASP A 199 -4.71 -15.57 -0.38
N LEU A 200 -4.11 -16.24 -1.36
CA LEU A 200 -4.41 -15.99 -2.79
C LEU A 200 -5.86 -16.34 -3.13
N VAL A 201 -6.36 -17.47 -2.64
CA VAL A 201 -7.76 -17.88 -2.83
C VAL A 201 -8.70 -16.95 -2.06
N ARG A 202 -8.42 -16.66 -0.80
CA ARG A 202 -9.23 -15.78 0.05
C ARG A 202 -9.41 -14.37 -0.53
N LEU A 203 -8.43 -13.90 -1.28
CA LEU A 203 -8.42 -12.56 -1.88
C LEU A 203 -8.79 -12.57 -3.37
N ASP A 204 -9.30 -13.68 -3.89
CA ASP A 204 -9.70 -13.86 -5.28
C ASP A 204 -8.60 -13.53 -6.31
N TYR A 205 -7.32 -13.76 -5.94
CA TYR A 205 -6.21 -13.74 -6.91
C TYR A 205 -6.12 -15.06 -7.67
N GLU A 206 -6.56 -16.16 -7.05
CA GLU A 206 -6.67 -17.46 -7.66
C GLU A 206 -8.00 -18.11 -7.27
N PRO A 207 -8.64 -18.87 -8.17
CA PRO A 207 -9.89 -19.55 -7.86
C PRO A 207 -9.71 -20.71 -6.86
N ASP A 208 -8.55 -21.33 -6.88
CA ASP A 208 -8.16 -22.45 -6.02
C ASP A 208 -6.63 -22.54 -5.89
N LYS A 209 -6.15 -23.65 -5.33
CA LYS A 209 -4.70 -23.91 -5.17
C LYS A 209 -4.03 -24.50 -6.42
N GLY A 210 -4.74 -24.67 -7.54
CA GLY A 210 -4.20 -25.22 -8.79
C GLY A 210 -3.04 -24.40 -9.38
N TRP A 211 -2.94 -23.10 -9.06
CA TRP A 211 -1.81 -22.28 -9.44
C TRP A 211 -0.46 -22.81 -8.96
N LEU A 212 -0.43 -23.68 -7.92
CA LEU A 212 0.80 -24.29 -7.41
C LEU A 212 1.50 -25.18 -8.44
N THR A 213 0.79 -25.63 -9.48
CA THR A 213 1.39 -26.35 -10.60
C THR A 213 2.51 -25.58 -11.27
N CYS A 214 2.46 -24.24 -11.27
CA CYS A 214 3.55 -23.42 -11.80
C CYS A 214 4.85 -23.49 -10.98
N LEU A 215 4.79 -24.05 -9.76
CA LEU A 215 5.94 -24.25 -8.88
C LEU A 215 6.49 -25.69 -8.91
N GLU A 216 5.82 -26.62 -9.60
CA GLU A 216 6.27 -28.01 -9.72
C GLU A 216 7.64 -28.08 -10.40
N GLY A 217 8.56 -28.82 -9.81
CA GLY A 217 9.93 -28.92 -10.29
C GLY A 217 10.80 -27.68 -10.07
N ILE A 218 10.26 -26.60 -9.51
CA ILE A 218 11.02 -25.37 -9.25
C ILE A 218 11.72 -25.47 -7.88
N ALA A 219 13.05 -25.46 -7.90
CA ALA A 219 13.85 -25.38 -6.67
C ALA A 219 13.70 -23.99 -6.05
N GLY A 220 13.24 -23.94 -4.80
CA GLY A 220 13.15 -22.69 -4.04
C GLY A 220 14.54 -22.11 -3.72
N THR A 221 14.75 -20.85 -4.03
CA THR A 221 16.02 -20.16 -3.80
C THR A 221 15.86 -19.02 -2.79
N VAL A 222 16.75 -19.00 -1.78
CA VAL A 222 16.82 -17.95 -0.77
C VAL A 222 17.55 -16.74 -1.37
N TYR A 223 16.90 -15.58 -1.31
CA TYR A 223 17.48 -14.32 -1.78
C TYR A 223 17.56 -13.31 -0.64
N PRO A 224 18.50 -12.38 -0.69
CA PRO A 224 18.53 -11.24 0.22
C PRO A 224 17.21 -10.47 0.19
N CYS A 225 16.72 -10.07 1.36
CA CYS A 225 15.50 -9.26 1.49
C CYS A 225 15.76 -8.09 2.45
N ARG A 226 15.15 -6.92 2.16
CA ARG A 226 15.26 -5.76 3.06
C ARG A 226 14.67 -6.04 4.44
N TYR A 227 13.58 -6.80 4.50
CA TYR A 227 12.96 -7.20 5.76
C TYR A 227 13.41 -8.61 6.15
N PRO A 228 13.84 -8.84 7.42
CA PRO A 228 14.23 -10.16 7.87
C PRO A 228 13.02 -11.11 7.93
N GLU A 229 13.24 -12.41 7.71
CA GLU A 229 12.20 -13.43 7.83
C GLU A 229 11.76 -13.64 9.29
N ARG A 230 12.68 -13.51 10.23
CA ARG A 230 12.38 -13.63 11.66
C ARG A 230 12.28 -12.25 12.31
N ARG A 231 11.31 -12.10 13.20
CA ARG A 231 11.20 -10.89 14.02
C ARG A 231 12.28 -10.89 15.10
N GLU A 232 12.91 -9.74 15.32
CA GLU A 232 13.74 -9.49 16.48
C GLU A 232 12.83 -8.89 17.57
N HIS A 233 12.39 -9.71 18.53
CA HIS A 233 11.39 -9.32 19.54
C HIS A 233 11.72 -8.00 20.26
N PHE A 234 12.98 -7.79 20.63
CA PHE A 234 13.40 -6.57 21.31
C PHE A 234 13.22 -5.33 20.43
N LYS A 235 13.65 -5.38 19.17
CA LYS A 235 13.47 -4.26 18.21
C LYS A 235 11.99 -4.00 17.91
N GLU A 236 11.17 -5.02 17.87
CA GLU A 236 9.72 -4.87 17.67
C GLU A 236 9.03 -4.21 18.87
N TRP A 237 9.44 -4.55 20.09
CA TRP A 237 8.94 -3.90 21.31
C TRP A 237 9.32 -2.42 21.34
N GLU A 238 10.59 -2.07 21.06
CA GLU A 238 11.01 -0.66 20.97
C GLU A 238 10.21 0.13 19.93
N LYS A 239 10.00 -0.45 18.74
CA LYS A 239 9.18 0.18 17.69
C LYS A 239 7.75 0.40 18.16
N ALA A 240 7.15 -0.58 18.81
CA ALA A 240 5.79 -0.48 19.34
C ALA A 240 5.68 0.63 20.39
N LEU A 241 6.63 0.74 21.32
CA LEU A 241 6.67 1.80 22.31
C LEU A 241 6.82 3.18 21.67
N ARG A 242 7.75 3.33 20.72
CA ARG A 242 7.96 4.59 19.98
C ARG A 242 6.69 5.00 19.23
N SER A 243 6.02 4.05 18.56
CA SER A 243 4.76 4.30 17.87
C SER A 243 3.65 4.74 18.82
N TYR A 244 3.54 4.10 19.97
CA TYR A 244 2.57 4.49 21.00
C TYR A 244 2.83 5.91 21.52
N LEU A 245 4.08 6.27 21.82
CA LEU A 245 4.43 7.62 22.28
C LEU A 245 4.15 8.68 21.20
N LYS A 246 4.49 8.40 19.93
CA LYS A 246 4.17 9.28 18.80
C LYS A 246 2.66 9.46 18.62
N SER A 247 1.88 8.39 18.74
CA SER A 247 0.43 8.47 18.63
C SER A 247 -0.20 9.34 19.73
N ARG A 248 0.30 9.24 20.95
CA ARG A 248 -0.17 10.09 22.06
C ARG A 248 0.16 11.57 21.83
N ARG A 249 1.36 11.87 21.32
CA ARG A 249 1.76 13.25 20.97
C ARG A 249 0.84 13.80 19.88
N TYR A 250 0.66 13.03 18.81
CA TYR A 250 -0.23 13.38 17.71
C TYR A 250 -1.66 13.67 18.17
N LEU A 251 -2.24 12.78 18.97
CA LEU A 251 -3.61 12.96 19.45
C LEU A 251 -3.78 14.19 20.38
N ARG A 252 -2.73 14.60 21.10
CA ARG A 252 -2.76 15.86 21.87
C ARG A 252 -2.77 17.07 20.92
N SER A 253 -1.92 17.07 19.89
CA SER A 253 -1.90 18.17 18.91
C SER A 253 -3.17 18.31 18.05
N LEU A 254 -4.15 17.39 18.16
CA LEU A 254 -5.46 17.53 17.55
C LEU A 254 -6.49 18.20 18.48
N ALA A 255 -6.21 18.24 19.77
CA ALA A 255 -7.09 18.82 20.77
C ALA A 255 -6.79 20.31 21.05
N ASP A 256 -5.59 20.73 20.67
CA ASP A 256 -5.13 22.12 20.67
C ASP A 256 -5.54 22.84 19.36
#